data_c7a56dd3866e7bf5ec526390150b2c9a
#
_entry.id   c7a56dd3866e7bf5ec526390150b2c9a
#
_cell.length_a   1.000
_cell.length_b   1.000
_cell.length_c   1.000
_cell.angle_alpha   90.00
_cell.angle_beta   90.00
_cell.angle_gamma   90.00
#
_symmetry.space_group_name_H-M   'P 1'
#
loop_
_entity.id
_entity.type
_entity.pdbx_description
1 polymer ?
#
loop_
_entity_poly.entity_id
_entity_poly.type
_entity_poly.pdbx_seq_one_letter_code
_entity_poly.pdbx_strand_id
1 'polypeptide(L)'
;FQAYDGPPLEPLDLYTAKSGEEIVGQLYNFTDKGERAVSMRPEMTPTVARMIAARERHYKKPIKWYSIPQLFRYERQQKGRLREHFQFNADIFGENDPASDAELIALLIDVLRSFDLSAEDFVIRLSSRNAWQYFANNKIN
;
A
#
# COMPACT_ATOMS: atom_id res chain seq x y z
N PHE A 1 13.48 6.93 -6.29
CA PHE A 1 12.36 6.01 -6.55
C PHE A 1 12.06 5.95 -8.04
N GLN A 2 11.74 4.76 -8.53
CA GLN A 2 11.38 4.50 -9.92
C GLN A 2 9.86 4.39 -10.06
N ALA A 3 9.29 5.05 -11.08
CA ALA A 3 7.86 4.96 -11.35
C ALA A 3 7.49 3.56 -11.86
N TYR A 4 6.37 3.02 -11.39
CA TYR A 4 5.76 1.80 -11.91
C TYR A 4 4.24 1.94 -11.96
N ASP A 5 3.59 1.08 -12.70
CA ASP A 5 2.15 0.85 -12.64
C ASP A 5 1.88 -0.65 -12.76
N GLY A 6 0.71 -1.07 -12.33
CA GLY A 6 0.22 -2.43 -12.42
C GLY A 6 -1.16 -2.49 -13.07
N PRO A 7 -1.64 -3.67 -13.43
CA PRO A 7 -2.97 -3.81 -14.01
C PRO A 7 -4.06 -3.31 -13.04
N PRO A 8 -5.06 -2.57 -13.52
CA PRO A 8 -6.19 -2.16 -12.69
C PRO A 8 -7.12 -3.31 -12.34
N LEU A 9 -7.05 -4.42 -13.10
CA LEU A 9 -7.85 -5.63 -12.94
C LEU A 9 -6.95 -6.79 -12.57
N GLU A 10 -7.26 -7.46 -11.46
CA GLU A 10 -6.48 -8.58 -10.92
C GLU A 10 -7.40 -9.76 -10.59
N PRO A 11 -6.85 -10.99 -10.48
CA PRO A 11 -7.59 -12.11 -9.92
C PRO A 11 -8.11 -11.79 -8.51
N LEU A 12 -9.35 -12.17 -8.22
CA LEU A 12 -10.01 -11.90 -6.94
C LEU A 12 -9.24 -12.53 -5.76
N ASP A 13 -8.67 -13.71 -5.98
CA ASP A 13 -7.92 -14.46 -4.96
C ASP A 13 -6.66 -13.71 -4.47
N LEU A 14 -6.09 -12.82 -5.28
CA LEU A 14 -4.97 -11.97 -4.85
C LEU A 14 -5.36 -11.10 -3.63
N TYR A 15 -6.60 -10.63 -3.58
CA TYR A 15 -7.09 -9.77 -2.49
C TYR A 15 -7.63 -10.58 -1.31
N THR A 16 -8.33 -11.69 -1.56
CA THR A 16 -8.83 -12.56 -0.49
C THR A 16 -7.68 -13.24 0.26
N ALA A 17 -6.60 -13.59 -0.42
CA ALA A 17 -5.39 -14.14 0.22
C ALA A 17 -4.76 -13.19 1.26
N LYS A 18 -4.87 -11.86 1.06
CA LYS A 18 -4.35 -10.85 1.99
C LYS A 18 -5.34 -10.53 3.12
N SER A 19 -6.63 -10.35 2.77
CA SER A 19 -7.61 -9.68 3.63
C SER A 19 -8.78 -10.59 4.06
N GLY A 20 -8.78 -11.85 3.62
CA GLY A 20 -9.87 -12.80 3.87
C GLY A 20 -11.11 -12.54 2.99
N GLU A 21 -12.11 -13.41 3.13
CA GLU A 21 -13.35 -13.35 2.32
C GLU A 21 -14.21 -12.10 2.60
N GLU A 22 -14.06 -11.49 3.76
CA GLU A 22 -14.83 -10.30 4.14
C GLU A 22 -14.58 -9.10 3.21
N ILE A 23 -13.42 -9.06 2.56
CA ILE A 23 -13.08 -7.98 1.62
C ILE A 23 -13.97 -7.98 0.37
N VAL A 24 -14.50 -9.15 -0.04
CA VAL A 24 -15.25 -9.33 -1.30
C VAL A 24 -16.45 -8.35 -1.40
N GLY A 25 -17.12 -8.09 -0.27
CA GLY A 25 -18.23 -7.15 -0.20
C GLY A 25 -17.84 -5.67 -0.44
N GLN A 26 -16.53 -5.37 -0.38
CA GLN A 26 -15.98 -4.02 -0.56
C GLN A 26 -15.28 -3.86 -1.92
N LEU A 27 -15.32 -4.87 -2.78
CA LEU A 27 -14.64 -4.88 -4.06
C LEU A 27 -15.62 -4.70 -5.22
N TYR A 28 -15.14 -4.05 -6.29
CA TYR A 28 -15.74 -4.14 -7.60
C TYR A 28 -15.28 -5.45 -8.26
N ASN A 29 -15.99 -6.54 -8.01
CA ASN A 29 -15.66 -7.87 -8.52
C ASN A 29 -16.72 -8.39 -9.47
N PHE A 30 -16.30 -9.23 -10.40
CA PHE A 30 -17.17 -9.87 -11.39
C PHE A 30 -16.48 -11.08 -12.02
N THR A 31 -17.25 -11.88 -12.73
CA THR A 31 -16.71 -12.97 -13.56
C THR A 31 -16.45 -12.45 -14.97
N ASP A 32 -15.23 -12.60 -15.46
CA ASP A 32 -14.88 -12.20 -16.82
C ASP A 32 -15.39 -13.19 -17.88
N LYS A 33 -15.18 -12.87 -19.17
CA LYS A 33 -15.60 -13.74 -20.29
C LYS A 33 -14.89 -15.10 -20.32
N GLY A 34 -13.79 -15.24 -19.61
CA GLY A 34 -13.03 -16.49 -19.45
C GLY A 34 -13.39 -17.24 -18.17
N GLU A 35 -14.54 -16.92 -17.55
CA GLU A 35 -15.05 -17.55 -16.32
C GLU A 35 -14.13 -17.37 -15.10
N ARG A 36 -13.26 -16.34 -15.09
CA ARG A 36 -12.37 -16.05 -13.97
C ARG A 36 -12.99 -14.99 -13.07
N ALA A 37 -12.94 -15.24 -11.75
CA ALA A 37 -13.29 -14.23 -10.76
C ALA A 37 -12.20 -13.15 -10.72
N VAL A 38 -12.55 -11.92 -11.01
CA VAL A 38 -11.64 -10.77 -11.08
C VAL A 38 -12.17 -9.61 -10.25
N SER A 39 -11.28 -8.70 -9.88
CA SER A 39 -11.63 -7.49 -9.14
C SER A 39 -10.82 -6.30 -9.63
N MET A 40 -11.46 -5.13 -9.63
CA MET A 40 -10.72 -3.88 -9.73
C MET A 40 -9.92 -3.66 -8.45
N ARG A 41 -8.68 -3.17 -8.59
CA ARG A 41 -7.74 -3.01 -7.47
C ARG A 41 -8.25 -2.02 -6.41
N PRO A 42 -8.46 -2.45 -5.14
CA PRO A 42 -8.84 -1.57 -4.04
C PRO A 42 -7.62 -0.88 -3.39
N GLU A 43 -6.45 -1.44 -3.62
CA GLU A 43 -5.13 -1.00 -3.11
C GLU A 43 -4.02 -1.51 -4.04
N MET A 44 -2.82 -0.94 -3.91
CA MET A 44 -1.71 -1.30 -4.79
C MET A 44 -0.80 -2.38 -4.20
N THR A 45 -0.74 -2.53 -2.89
CA THR A 45 0.20 -3.42 -2.20
C THR A 45 0.19 -4.88 -2.70
N PRO A 46 -0.97 -5.56 -2.86
CA PRO A 46 -0.97 -6.93 -3.38
C PRO A 46 -0.44 -7.02 -4.82
N THR A 47 -0.81 -6.06 -5.66
CA THR A 47 -0.35 -6.00 -7.07
C THR A 47 1.17 -5.84 -7.15
N VAL A 48 1.76 -4.88 -6.43
CA VAL A 48 3.22 -4.67 -6.44
C VAL A 48 3.96 -5.86 -5.84
N ALA A 49 3.44 -6.45 -4.77
CA ALA A 49 4.04 -7.64 -4.17
C ALA A 49 4.08 -8.81 -5.16
N ARG A 50 2.98 -9.07 -5.88
CA ARG A 50 2.92 -10.09 -6.94
C ARG A 50 3.91 -9.80 -8.08
N MET A 51 3.99 -8.54 -8.53
CA MET A 51 4.90 -8.13 -9.60
C MET A 51 6.37 -8.36 -9.23
N ILE A 52 6.75 -7.98 -8.01
CA ILE A 52 8.12 -8.16 -7.51
C ILE A 52 8.42 -9.65 -7.31
N ALA A 53 7.53 -10.41 -6.66
CA ALA A 53 7.71 -11.84 -6.43
C ALA A 53 7.91 -12.62 -7.73
N ALA A 54 7.19 -12.26 -8.80
CA ALA A 54 7.33 -12.91 -10.12
C ALA A 54 8.71 -12.74 -10.76
N ARG A 55 9.47 -11.71 -10.38
CA ARG A 55 10.76 -11.35 -10.99
C ARG A 55 11.83 -10.91 -9.98
N GLU A 56 11.72 -11.30 -8.73
CA GLU A 56 12.57 -10.83 -7.62
C GLU A 56 14.07 -10.89 -7.93
N ARG A 57 14.50 -11.98 -8.57
CA ARG A 57 15.92 -12.22 -8.89
C ARG A 57 16.48 -11.29 -9.98
N HIS A 58 15.62 -10.59 -10.72
CA HIS A 58 16.02 -9.68 -11.78
C HIS A 58 16.18 -8.24 -11.31
N TYR A 59 15.73 -7.93 -10.11
CA TYR A 59 15.82 -6.58 -9.57
C TYR A 59 17.03 -6.43 -8.65
N LYS A 60 17.78 -5.35 -8.88
CA LYS A 60 18.83 -4.94 -7.94
C LYS A 60 18.17 -4.38 -6.68
N LYS A 61 18.56 -4.90 -5.51
CA LYS A 61 18.08 -4.43 -4.21
C LYS A 61 18.95 -3.29 -3.66
N PRO A 62 18.38 -2.35 -2.90
CA PRO A 62 16.96 -2.20 -2.62
C PRO A 62 16.15 -1.74 -3.83
N ILE A 63 14.92 -2.26 -3.96
CA ILE A 63 13.98 -1.83 -4.98
C ILE A 63 13.17 -0.67 -4.40
N LYS A 64 13.26 0.52 -5.00
CA LYS A 64 12.56 1.72 -4.55
C LYS A 64 11.60 2.15 -5.64
N TRP A 65 10.33 1.84 -5.47
CA TRP A 65 9.29 2.10 -6.46
C TRP A 65 8.21 3.03 -5.93
N TYR A 66 7.59 3.79 -6.83
CA TYR A 66 6.40 4.58 -6.52
C TYR A 66 5.37 4.52 -7.63
N SER A 67 4.11 4.74 -7.28
CA SER A 67 3.00 4.85 -8.23
C SER A 67 1.91 5.76 -7.69
N ILE A 68 1.08 6.30 -8.61
CA ILE A 68 -0.12 7.07 -8.26
C ILE A 68 -1.31 6.43 -8.97
N PRO A 69 -1.68 5.20 -8.59
CA PRO A 69 -2.75 4.47 -9.23
C PRO A 69 -4.12 5.01 -8.86
N GLN A 70 -5.08 4.87 -9.78
CA GLN A 70 -6.48 4.94 -9.47
C GLN A 70 -6.90 3.64 -8.77
N LEU A 71 -7.59 3.75 -7.64
CA LEU A 71 -8.07 2.64 -6.81
C LEU A 71 -9.59 2.67 -6.70
N PHE A 72 -10.20 1.50 -6.48
CA PHE A 72 -11.62 1.30 -6.54
C PHE A 72 -12.13 0.53 -5.32
N ARG A 73 -13.08 1.12 -4.56
CA ARG A 73 -13.68 0.48 -3.38
C ARG A 73 -15.19 0.61 -3.41
N TYR A 74 -15.89 -0.50 -3.37
CA TYR A 74 -17.36 -0.54 -3.30
C TYR A 74 -17.82 -0.38 -1.85
N GLU A 75 -17.44 0.73 -1.23
CA GLU A 75 -17.85 1.06 0.14
C GLU A 75 -19.11 1.95 0.14
N ARG A 76 -19.78 2.01 1.30
CA ARG A 76 -20.87 2.96 1.49
C ARG A 76 -20.33 4.38 1.33
N GLN A 77 -20.92 5.14 0.43
CA GLN A 77 -20.53 6.53 0.18
C GLN A 77 -20.75 7.38 1.43
N GLN A 78 -19.77 8.18 1.78
CA GLN A 78 -19.78 9.15 2.87
C GLN A 78 -19.07 10.42 2.40
N LYS A 79 -19.31 11.55 3.10
CA LYS A 79 -18.60 12.79 2.82
C LYS A 79 -17.07 12.56 2.92
N GLY A 80 -16.35 12.86 1.85
CA GLY A 80 -14.89 12.68 1.77
C GLY A 80 -14.43 11.24 1.48
N ARG A 81 -15.36 10.27 1.29
CA ARG A 81 -15.01 8.88 0.94
C ARG A 81 -15.59 8.54 -0.43
N LEU A 82 -14.72 8.54 -1.43
CA LEU A 82 -15.06 8.22 -2.81
C LEU A 82 -14.90 6.72 -3.08
N ARG A 83 -15.70 6.20 -4.04
CA ARG A 83 -15.56 4.83 -4.54
C ARG A 83 -14.38 4.63 -5.47
N GLU A 84 -13.88 5.71 -6.05
CA GLU A 84 -12.64 5.74 -6.80
C GLU A 84 -11.80 6.94 -6.36
N HIS A 85 -10.50 6.76 -6.26
CA HIS A 85 -9.56 7.80 -5.84
C HIS A 85 -8.16 7.48 -6.33
N PHE A 86 -7.32 8.49 -6.45
CA PHE A 86 -5.89 8.32 -6.65
C PHE A 86 -5.18 8.23 -5.30
N GLN A 87 -4.17 7.38 -5.20
CA GLN A 87 -3.37 7.24 -4.01
C GLN A 87 -1.88 7.23 -4.38
N PHE A 88 -1.08 8.06 -3.72
CA PHE A 88 0.37 7.97 -3.80
C PHE A 88 0.85 6.76 -2.97
N ASN A 89 1.57 5.87 -3.61
CA ASN A 89 2.22 4.72 -2.99
C ASN A 89 3.71 4.77 -3.25
N ALA A 90 4.52 4.53 -2.22
CA ALA A 90 5.96 4.39 -2.33
C ALA A 90 6.40 3.22 -1.47
N ASP A 91 7.25 2.36 -2.03
CA ASP A 91 7.68 1.11 -1.42
C ASP A 91 9.19 0.95 -1.56
N ILE A 92 9.83 0.40 -0.51
CA ILE A 92 11.20 -0.08 -0.52
C ILE A 92 11.20 -1.58 -0.21
N PHE A 93 11.75 -2.39 -1.11
CA PHE A 93 11.84 -3.84 -0.93
C PHE A 93 13.29 -4.30 -0.89
N GLY A 94 13.55 -5.29 -0.02
CA GLY A 94 14.86 -5.93 0.09
C GLY A 94 15.89 -5.12 0.85
N GLU A 95 15.44 -4.27 1.78
CA GLU A 95 16.24 -3.54 2.76
C GLU A 95 15.66 -3.75 4.16
N ASN A 96 16.56 -3.99 5.13
CA ASN A 96 16.16 -4.20 6.53
C ASN A 96 16.74 -3.10 7.47
N ASP A 97 17.52 -2.17 6.93
CA ASP A 97 18.08 -1.07 7.72
C ASP A 97 16.98 -0.06 8.06
N PRO A 98 16.83 0.37 9.32
CA PRO A 98 15.91 1.43 9.72
C PRO A 98 16.06 2.75 8.93
N ALA A 99 17.20 2.96 8.28
CA ALA A 99 17.40 4.09 7.38
C ALA A 99 16.40 4.10 6.21
N SER A 100 15.92 2.93 5.77
CA SER A 100 14.88 2.83 4.74
C SER A 100 13.53 3.36 5.22
N ASP A 101 13.17 3.12 6.48
CA ASP A 101 11.97 3.70 7.10
C ASP A 101 12.10 5.22 7.21
N ALA A 102 13.29 5.71 7.62
CA ALA A 102 13.55 7.15 7.68
C ALA A 102 13.47 7.81 6.30
N GLU A 103 13.93 7.14 5.24
CA GLU A 103 13.83 7.63 3.86
C GLU A 103 12.36 7.75 3.41
N LEU A 104 11.50 6.77 3.74
CA LEU A 104 10.06 6.84 3.44
C LEU A 104 9.37 7.97 4.20
N ILE A 105 9.75 8.20 5.46
CA ILE A 105 9.24 9.32 6.26
C ILE A 105 9.66 10.66 5.65
N ALA A 106 10.93 10.78 5.25
CA ALA A 106 11.43 11.98 4.59
C ALA A 106 10.70 12.24 3.28
N LEU A 107 10.49 11.22 2.46
CA LEU A 107 9.70 11.30 1.23
C LEU A 107 8.27 11.79 1.52
N LEU A 108 7.60 11.26 2.54
CA LEU A 108 6.26 11.72 2.93
C LEU A 108 6.26 13.19 3.30
N ILE A 109 7.24 13.64 4.08
CA ILE A 109 7.39 15.05 4.47
C ILE A 109 7.57 15.94 3.23
N ASP A 110 8.42 15.53 2.29
CA ASP A 110 8.68 16.30 1.06
C ASP A 110 7.43 16.37 0.17
N VAL A 111 6.67 15.27 0.08
CA VAL A 111 5.39 15.26 -0.65
C VAL A 111 4.41 16.24 0.00
N LEU A 112 4.24 16.23 1.33
CA LEU A 112 3.35 17.17 2.03
C LEU A 112 3.79 18.63 1.84
N ARG A 113 5.09 18.90 1.90
CA ARG A 113 5.64 20.23 1.65
C ARG A 113 5.43 20.71 0.21
N SER A 114 5.38 19.80 -0.76
CA SER A 114 5.08 20.15 -2.14
C SER A 114 3.63 20.63 -2.36
N PHE A 115 2.76 20.41 -1.36
CA PHE A 115 1.40 20.98 -1.27
C PHE A 115 1.34 22.21 -0.36
N ASP A 116 2.47 22.88 -0.13
CA ASP A 116 2.61 24.05 0.74
C ASP A 116 2.24 23.82 2.20
N LEU A 117 2.26 22.57 2.67
CA LEU A 117 2.06 22.25 4.09
C LEU A 117 3.37 22.44 4.88
N SER A 118 3.26 23.08 6.03
CA SER A 118 4.35 23.33 6.96
C SER A 118 4.35 22.34 8.14
N ALA A 119 5.35 22.42 9.01
CA ALA A 119 5.41 21.62 10.22
C ALA A 119 4.27 21.92 11.23
N GLU A 120 3.55 23.03 11.06
CA GLU A 120 2.39 23.40 11.89
C GLU A 120 1.10 22.73 11.43
N ASP A 121 1.07 22.24 10.16
CA ASP A 121 -0.14 21.69 9.53
C ASP A 121 -0.28 20.19 9.70
N PHE A 122 0.80 19.48 10.04
CA PHE A 122 0.74 18.01 10.18
C PHE A 122 1.72 17.48 11.23
N VAL A 123 1.44 16.28 11.71
CA VAL A 123 2.31 15.49 12.58
C VAL A 123 2.41 14.07 12.07
N ILE A 124 3.63 13.53 12.03
CA ILE A 124 3.87 12.12 11.69
C ILE A 124 3.91 11.31 12.97
N ARG A 125 3.01 10.32 13.08
CA ARG A 125 2.96 9.38 14.21
C ARG A 125 3.57 8.06 13.79
N LEU A 126 4.63 7.65 14.48
CA LEU A 126 5.29 6.37 14.26
C LEU A 126 4.83 5.35 15.30
N SER A 127 4.62 4.12 14.85
CA SER A 127 4.35 2.98 15.73
C SER A 127 5.28 1.83 15.36
N SER A 128 5.89 1.23 16.38
CA SER A 128 6.77 0.06 16.22
C SER A 128 6.26 -1.09 17.09
N ARG A 129 5.94 -2.22 16.47
CA ARG A 129 5.54 -3.44 17.20
C ARG A 129 6.64 -3.89 18.16
N ASN A 130 7.90 -3.86 17.71
CA ASN A 130 9.04 -4.27 18.52
C ASN A 130 9.22 -3.37 19.75
N ALA A 131 9.04 -2.07 19.61
CA ALA A 131 9.09 -1.13 20.73
C ALA A 131 7.97 -1.39 21.73
N TRP A 132 6.75 -1.65 21.25
CA TRP A 132 5.62 -2.00 22.11
C TRP A 132 5.81 -3.34 22.82
N GLN A 133 6.30 -4.36 22.15
CA GLN A 133 6.61 -5.66 22.78
C GLN A 133 7.70 -5.52 23.82
N TYR A 134 8.78 -4.78 23.52
CA TYR A 134 9.83 -4.50 24.49
C TYR A 134 9.29 -3.77 25.73
N PHE A 135 8.47 -2.74 25.53
CA PHE A 135 7.84 -2.01 26.63
C PHE A 135 6.92 -2.90 27.46
N ALA A 136 6.03 -3.68 26.83
CA ALA A 136 5.14 -4.59 27.52
C ALA A 136 5.88 -5.64 28.37
N ASN A 137 6.95 -6.23 27.81
CA ASN A 137 7.73 -7.25 28.50
C ASN A 137 8.58 -6.72 29.67
N ASN A 138 8.93 -5.41 29.65
CA ASN A 138 9.85 -4.85 30.64
C ASN A 138 9.21 -3.83 31.61
N LYS A 139 7.95 -3.42 31.38
CA LYS A 139 7.28 -2.40 32.18
C LYS A 139 5.91 -2.81 32.77
N ILE A 140 5.39 -3.99 32.41
CA ILE A 140 4.06 -4.48 32.85
C ILE A 140 4.21 -5.70 33.78
N ASN A 141 5.40 -5.97 34.29
CA ASN A 141 5.65 -6.95 35.38
C ASN A 141 5.70 -6.23 36.72
#